data_1312f7fb2306cb1f5f2b6394e66568e1
#
_entry.id   1312f7fb2306cb1f5f2b6394e66568e1
#
_cell.length_a   1.000
_cell.length_b   1.000
_cell.length_c   1.000
_cell.angle_alpha   90.00
_cell.angle_beta   90.00
_cell.angle_gamma   90.00
#
_symmetry.space_group_name_H-M   'P 1'
#
loop_
_entity.id
_entity.type
_entity.pdbx_description
1 polymer ?
#
loop_
_entity_poly.entity_id
_entity_poly.type
_entity_poly.pdbx_seq_one_letter_code
_entity_poly.pdbx_strand_id
1 'polypeptide(L)'
;MHKAGQLGLCARAWNSVRMASSGMTRRDPLANKVALVTASTDGIGFAIARRLAQDGAHVVVSSRKQQNVDQAVATLQGEGLSVTGTVCHVGKAEDRERLVATTLDINVKAPALMTKAVVPEMEKRGGGSVVIVSSIAAFSPSPLWMDKEKEESMKETLRIRRLGEPEDCAGIVSFLCSEDASYITGETVVVGGGTPSRL
;
A
#
# COMPACT_ATOMS: atom_id res chain seq x y z
N MET A 1 -8.36 43.57 50.62
CA MET A 1 -8.72 43.81 49.18
C MET A 1 -7.63 43.10 48.34
N HIS A 2 -7.91 41.89 47.93
CA HIS A 2 -7.06 41.19 46.94
C HIS A 2 -7.96 40.64 45.85
N LYS A 3 -7.76 41.13 44.65
CA LYS A 3 -8.47 40.69 43.43
C LYS A 3 -7.85 39.38 42.95
N ALA A 4 -8.64 38.32 42.90
CA ALA A 4 -8.31 37.08 42.25
C ALA A 4 -8.42 37.25 40.73
N GLY A 5 -7.31 37.00 40.02
CA GLY A 5 -7.27 36.97 38.55
C GLY A 5 -7.84 35.68 38.04
N GLN A 6 -8.86 35.77 37.20
CA GLN A 6 -9.38 34.65 36.43
C GLN A 6 -8.43 34.31 35.30
N LEU A 7 -7.83 33.11 35.36
CA LEU A 7 -7.16 32.50 34.21
C LEU A 7 -8.24 31.87 33.27
N GLY A 8 -8.48 32.57 32.19
CA GLY A 8 -9.35 32.04 31.11
C GLY A 8 -8.64 30.93 30.38
N LEU A 9 -9.23 29.70 30.43
CA LEU A 9 -8.87 28.60 29.56
C LEU A 9 -9.36 28.94 28.13
N CYS A 10 -8.45 29.28 27.25
CA CYS A 10 -8.72 29.26 25.81
C CYS A 10 -8.74 27.80 25.31
N ALA A 11 -9.90 27.18 25.35
CA ALA A 11 -10.17 25.99 24.55
C ALA A 11 -10.23 26.41 23.07
N ARG A 12 -9.13 26.30 22.35
CA ARG A 12 -9.15 26.39 20.89
C ARG A 12 -9.82 25.14 20.34
N ALA A 13 -11.09 25.26 20.00
CA ALA A 13 -11.76 24.30 19.14
C ALA A 13 -11.04 24.30 17.79
N TRP A 14 -10.38 23.20 17.47
CA TRP A 14 -9.93 22.90 16.11
C TRP A 14 -11.16 22.56 15.28
N ASN A 15 -11.77 23.57 14.72
CA ASN A 15 -12.67 23.39 13.60
C ASN A 15 -11.82 22.96 12.41
N SER A 16 -11.92 21.69 12.04
CA SER A 16 -11.40 21.23 10.76
C SER A 16 -12.22 21.93 9.67
N VAL A 17 -11.64 22.95 9.12
CA VAL A 17 -12.17 23.60 7.91
C VAL A 17 -12.04 22.58 6.79
N ARG A 18 -13.14 21.85 6.52
CA ARG A 18 -13.31 21.20 5.23
C ARG A 18 -13.41 22.29 4.21
N MET A 19 -12.30 22.65 3.60
CA MET A 19 -12.33 23.45 2.38
C MET A 19 -13.03 22.63 1.31
N ALA A 20 -14.28 22.98 1.04
CA ALA A 20 -14.95 22.60 -0.19
C ALA A 20 -14.17 23.27 -1.31
N SER A 21 -13.27 22.56 -1.97
CA SER A 21 -12.57 23.03 -3.16
C SER A 21 -13.54 22.96 -4.33
N SER A 22 -14.32 24.02 -4.51
CA SER A 22 -15.00 24.29 -5.77
C SER A 22 -13.93 24.62 -6.81
N GLY A 23 -13.71 23.76 -7.79
CA GLY A 23 -13.04 24.13 -9.04
C GLY A 23 -11.55 23.80 -9.18
N MET A 24 -10.92 22.98 -8.32
CA MET A 24 -9.61 22.43 -8.65
C MET A 24 -9.78 21.20 -9.53
N THR A 25 -9.38 21.29 -10.79
CA THR A 25 -9.12 20.11 -11.63
C THR A 25 -8.26 19.16 -10.84
N ARG A 26 -8.78 17.95 -10.59
CA ARG A 26 -8.03 16.87 -9.91
C ARG A 26 -6.74 16.69 -10.69
N ARG A 27 -5.61 17.10 -10.14
CA ARG A 27 -4.31 16.74 -10.71
C ARG A 27 -4.21 15.24 -10.54
N ASP A 28 -4.12 14.50 -11.64
CA ASP A 28 -3.80 13.10 -11.62
C ASP A 28 -2.28 12.98 -11.48
N PRO A 29 -1.75 12.78 -10.25
CA PRO A 29 -0.31 12.87 -9.99
C PRO A 29 0.48 11.77 -10.70
N LEU A 30 -0.21 10.72 -11.14
CA LEU A 30 0.37 9.59 -11.87
C LEU A 30 -0.07 9.54 -13.34
N ALA A 31 -0.56 10.65 -13.90
CA ALA A 31 -0.91 10.73 -15.31
C ALA A 31 0.29 10.30 -16.20
N ASN A 32 0.02 9.47 -17.21
CA ASN A 32 1.00 8.90 -18.14
C ASN A 32 2.05 7.97 -17.49
N LYS A 33 1.90 7.59 -16.22
CA LYS A 33 2.71 6.53 -15.59
C LYS A 33 2.06 5.16 -15.83
N VAL A 34 2.90 4.13 -15.89
CA VAL A 34 2.44 2.73 -15.94
C VAL A 34 2.92 2.04 -14.67
N ALA A 35 2.01 1.37 -13.98
CA ALA A 35 2.31 0.63 -12.76
C ALA A 35 2.01 -0.86 -12.94
N LEU A 36 2.96 -1.72 -12.61
CA LEU A 36 2.74 -3.16 -12.48
C LEU A 36 2.60 -3.51 -11.00
N VAL A 37 1.48 -4.08 -10.62
CA VAL A 37 1.23 -4.53 -9.24
C VAL A 37 1.05 -6.04 -9.23
N THR A 38 1.96 -6.76 -8.59
CA THR A 38 1.88 -8.23 -8.46
C THR A 38 0.97 -8.61 -7.29
N ALA A 39 0.35 -9.80 -7.36
CA ALA A 39 -0.62 -10.28 -6.36
C ALA A 39 -1.75 -9.25 -6.07
N SER A 40 -2.26 -8.61 -7.12
CA SER A 40 -3.13 -7.43 -7.04
C SER A 40 -4.59 -7.70 -7.39
N THR A 41 -5.04 -8.94 -7.25
CA THR A 41 -6.44 -9.30 -7.51
C THR A 41 -7.29 -9.31 -6.25
N ASP A 42 -6.69 -9.07 -5.07
CA ASP A 42 -7.38 -9.02 -3.77
C ASP A 42 -6.54 -8.27 -2.72
N GLY A 43 -7.16 -7.90 -1.60
CA GLY A 43 -6.51 -7.32 -0.42
C GLY A 43 -5.68 -6.06 -0.72
N ILE A 44 -4.53 -5.96 -0.07
CA ILE A 44 -3.62 -4.78 -0.18
C ILE A 44 -3.19 -4.53 -1.63
N GLY A 45 -2.84 -5.57 -2.38
CA GLY A 45 -2.43 -5.43 -3.77
C GLY A 45 -3.53 -4.83 -4.66
N PHE A 46 -4.77 -5.24 -4.45
CA PHE A 46 -5.93 -4.71 -5.18
C PHE A 46 -6.23 -3.25 -4.80
N ALA A 47 -6.15 -2.92 -3.50
CA ALA A 47 -6.33 -1.54 -3.02
C ALA A 47 -5.25 -0.60 -3.58
N ILE A 48 -3.99 -1.05 -3.63
CA ILE A 48 -2.89 -0.31 -4.25
C ILE A 48 -3.17 -0.09 -5.74
N ALA A 49 -3.55 -1.16 -6.48
CA ALA A 49 -3.84 -1.08 -7.90
C ALA A 49 -4.97 -0.08 -8.18
N ARG A 50 -6.08 -0.16 -7.42
CA ARG A 50 -7.20 0.77 -7.51
C ARG A 50 -6.74 2.20 -7.27
N ARG A 51 -5.98 2.46 -6.21
CA ARG A 51 -5.53 3.80 -5.86
C ARG A 51 -4.60 4.40 -6.93
N LEU A 52 -3.63 3.65 -7.41
CA LEU A 52 -2.74 4.11 -8.49
C LEU A 52 -3.52 4.46 -9.76
N ALA A 53 -4.52 3.66 -10.12
CA ALA A 53 -5.38 3.94 -11.26
C ALA A 53 -6.28 5.17 -11.05
N GLN A 54 -6.79 5.38 -9.82
CA GLN A 54 -7.53 6.59 -9.44
C GLN A 54 -6.67 7.86 -9.50
N ASP A 55 -5.38 7.74 -9.27
CA ASP A 55 -4.41 8.83 -9.35
C ASP A 55 -3.85 9.03 -10.77
N GLY A 56 -4.44 8.36 -11.77
CA GLY A 56 -4.20 8.58 -13.21
C GLY A 56 -3.21 7.61 -13.87
N ALA A 57 -2.65 6.64 -13.16
CA ALA A 57 -1.77 5.64 -13.76
C ALA A 57 -2.55 4.63 -14.62
N HIS A 58 -1.89 4.10 -15.67
CA HIS A 58 -2.31 2.84 -16.27
C HIS A 58 -1.77 1.69 -15.42
N VAL A 59 -2.65 0.84 -14.87
CA VAL A 59 -2.23 -0.22 -13.95
C VAL A 59 -2.32 -1.59 -14.61
N VAL A 60 -1.25 -2.36 -14.50
CA VAL A 60 -1.22 -3.78 -14.88
C VAL A 60 -1.38 -4.61 -13.61
N VAL A 61 -2.55 -5.23 -13.44
CA VAL A 61 -2.80 -6.16 -12.33
C VAL A 61 -2.32 -7.55 -12.66
N SER A 62 -1.79 -8.28 -11.68
CA SER A 62 -1.25 -9.61 -11.90
C SER A 62 -1.54 -10.56 -10.75
N SER A 63 -1.89 -11.82 -11.08
CA SER A 63 -2.09 -12.91 -10.13
C SER A 63 -1.83 -14.26 -10.83
N ARG A 64 -1.84 -15.35 -10.05
CA ARG A 64 -1.57 -16.72 -10.53
C ARG A 64 -2.73 -17.35 -11.30
N LYS A 65 -3.97 -16.90 -11.05
CA LYS A 65 -5.19 -17.46 -11.64
C LYS A 65 -5.80 -16.47 -12.61
N GLN A 66 -6.05 -16.92 -13.85
CA GLN A 66 -6.68 -16.11 -14.89
C GLN A 66 -8.02 -15.51 -14.42
N GLN A 67 -8.88 -16.35 -13.85
CA GLN A 67 -10.21 -15.93 -13.40
C GLN A 67 -10.16 -14.75 -12.41
N ASN A 68 -9.19 -14.75 -11.46
CA ASN A 68 -9.02 -13.67 -10.50
C ASN A 68 -8.55 -12.38 -11.20
N VAL A 69 -7.66 -12.51 -12.19
CA VAL A 69 -7.17 -11.37 -12.98
C VAL A 69 -8.33 -10.76 -13.78
N ASP A 70 -9.12 -11.58 -14.46
CA ASP A 70 -10.25 -11.12 -15.27
C ASP A 70 -11.28 -10.40 -14.40
N GLN A 71 -11.59 -10.94 -13.23
CA GLN A 71 -12.52 -10.33 -12.28
C GLN A 71 -12.01 -8.98 -11.74
N ALA A 72 -10.73 -8.90 -11.37
CA ALA A 72 -10.13 -7.67 -10.88
C ALA A 72 -10.11 -6.58 -11.97
N VAL A 73 -9.75 -6.95 -13.20
CA VAL A 73 -9.77 -6.04 -14.35
C VAL A 73 -11.19 -5.54 -14.61
N ALA A 74 -12.17 -6.45 -14.66
CA ALA A 74 -13.57 -6.08 -14.91
C ALA A 74 -14.10 -5.12 -13.83
N THR A 75 -13.75 -5.36 -12.54
CA THR A 75 -14.15 -4.50 -11.44
C THR A 75 -13.57 -3.09 -11.60
N LEU A 76 -12.26 -2.97 -11.81
CA LEU A 76 -11.59 -1.67 -11.91
C LEU A 76 -11.96 -0.92 -13.19
N GLN A 77 -12.14 -1.61 -14.31
CA GLN A 77 -12.64 -1.00 -15.55
C GLN A 77 -14.09 -0.54 -15.40
N GLY A 78 -14.92 -1.28 -14.65
CA GLY A 78 -16.28 -0.86 -14.29
C GLY A 78 -16.33 0.42 -13.46
N GLU A 79 -15.27 0.73 -12.71
CA GLU A 79 -15.05 2.00 -11.99
C GLU A 79 -14.53 3.12 -12.91
N GLY A 80 -14.35 2.86 -14.22
CA GLY A 80 -13.80 3.83 -15.18
C GLY A 80 -12.29 3.98 -15.14
N LEU A 81 -11.58 3.04 -14.52
CA LEU A 81 -10.13 3.09 -14.33
C LEU A 81 -9.36 2.44 -15.48
N SER A 82 -8.16 2.95 -15.76
CA SER A 82 -7.28 2.46 -16.82
C SER A 82 -6.47 1.26 -16.33
N VAL A 83 -6.95 0.05 -16.59
CA VAL A 83 -6.37 -1.19 -16.06
C VAL A 83 -6.32 -2.28 -17.13
N THR A 84 -5.22 -3.03 -17.13
CA THR A 84 -5.06 -4.29 -17.87
C THR A 84 -4.63 -5.40 -16.92
N GLY A 85 -4.70 -6.65 -17.35
CA GLY A 85 -4.35 -7.80 -16.52
C GLY A 85 -3.37 -8.74 -17.22
N THR A 86 -2.52 -9.38 -16.43
CA THR A 86 -1.63 -10.44 -16.88
C THR A 86 -1.52 -11.55 -15.85
N VAL A 87 -1.56 -12.80 -16.31
CA VAL A 87 -1.29 -13.94 -15.43
C VAL A 87 0.21 -14.09 -15.25
N CYS A 88 0.65 -14.10 -14.01
CA CYS A 88 2.02 -14.39 -13.67
C CYS A 88 2.06 -15.30 -12.44
N HIS A 89 2.59 -16.50 -12.61
CA HIS A 89 2.87 -17.40 -11.51
C HIS A 89 4.30 -17.17 -11.04
N VAL A 90 4.49 -16.43 -9.95
CA VAL A 90 5.82 -16.08 -9.42
C VAL A 90 6.56 -17.25 -8.76
N GLY A 91 5.95 -18.46 -8.72
CA GLY A 91 6.59 -19.69 -8.28
C GLY A 91 5.76 -20.95 -8.59
N LYS A 92 6.33 -21.94 -9.31
CA LYS A 92 5.82 -23.30 -9.42
C LYS A 92 6.70 -24.20 -8.57
N ALA A 93 6.15 -24.97 -7.67
CA ALA A 93 6.88 -25.97 -6.90
C ALA A 93 6.00 -27.17 -6.53
N GLU A 94 6.58 -28.35 -6.61
CA GLU A 94 6.02 -29.63 -6.15
C GLU A 94 6.91 -30.13 -4.98
N ASP A 95 6.30 -30.40 -3.79
CA ASP A 95 6.79 -31.07 -2.58
C ASP A 95 7.22 -30.24 -1.37
N ARG A 96 7.06 -30.84 -0.18
CA ARG A 96 7.15 -30.23 1.16
C ARG A 96 8.51 -29.66 1.56
N GLU A 97 9.61 -30.25 1.13
CA GLU A 97 10.95 -29.66 1.32
C GLU A 97 11.13 -28.37 0.51
N ARG A 98 10.35 -28.23 -0.57
CA ARG A 98 10.27 -27.02 -1.36
C ARG A 98 9.44 -25.92 -0.69
N LEU A 99 8.68 -26.17 0.37
CA LEU A 99 7.85 -25.13 0.99
C LEU A 99 8.72 -23.99 1.53
N VAL A 100 9.83 -24.28 2.17
CA VAL A 100 10.80 -23.27 2.62
C VAL A 100 11.48 -22.61 1.43
N ALA A 101 11.94 -23.40 0.47
CA ALA A 101 12.51 -22.88 -0.78
C ALA A 101 11.50 -22.05 -1.56
N THR A 102 10.24 -22.52 -1.66
CA THR A 102 9.14 -21.78 -2.30
C THR A 102 8.83 -20.46 -1.60
N THR A 103 8.87 -20.44 -0.26
CA THR A 103 8.67 -19.21 0.50
C THR A 103 9.77 -18.19 0.18
N LEU A 104 11.02 -18.62 0.14
CA LEU A 104 12.15 -17.78 -0.24
C LEU A 104 12.10 -17.39 -1.72
N ASP A 105 11.73 -18.31 -2.60
CA ASP A 105 11.59 -18.02 -4.03
C ASP A 105 10.51 -16.99 -4.32
N ILE A 106 9.38 -17.03 -3.61
CA ILE A 106 8.26 -16.09 -3.81
C ILE A 106 8.52 -14.76 -3.12
N ASN A 107 8.99 -14.75 -1.87
CA ASN A 107 9.02 -13.52 -1.07
C ASN A 107 10.38 -12.79 -1.13
N VAL A 108 11.44 -13.45 -1.55
CA VAL A 108 12.79 -12.87 -1.61
C VAL A 108 13.34 -12.89 -3.03
N LYS A 109 13.43 -14.05 -3.64
CA LYS A 109 14.04 -14.21 -4.96
C LYS A 109 13.20 -13.61 -6.09
N ALA A 110 11.87 -13.81 -6.06
CA ALA A 110 11.00 -13.22 -7.08
C ALA A 110 11.01 -11.69 -7.07
N PRO A 111 10.88 -10.97 -5.94
CA PRO A 111 11.06 -9.52 -5.89
C PRO A 111 12.41 -9.06 -6.42
N ALA A 112 13.51 -9.76 -6.06
CA ALA A 112 14.85 -9.43 -6.55
C ALA A 112 14.98 -9.63 -8.06
N LEU A 113 14.47 -10.74 -8.61
CA LEU A 113 14.51 -11.02 -10.05
C LEU A 113 13.60 -10.08 -10.84
N MET A 114 12.41 -9.75 -10.30
CA MET A 114 11.52 -8.76 -10.91
C MET A 114 12.20 -7.38 -10.96
N THR A 115 12.80 -6.93 -9.87
CA THR A 115 13.56 -5.68 -9.82
C THR A 115 14.68 -5.67 -10.86
N LYS A 116 15.48 -6.75 -10.90
CA LYS A 116 16.55 -6.92 -11.90
C LYS A 116 16.02 -6.84 -13.35
N ALA A 117 14.84 -7.35 -13.61
CA ALA A 117 14.25 -7.36 -14.95
C ALA A 117 13.69 -6.00 -15.37
N VAL A 118 13.10 -5.23 -14.43
CA VAL A 118 12.41 -3.96 -14.76
C VAL A 118 13.32 -2.75 -14.71
N VAL A 119 14.35 -2.74 -13.86
CA VAL A 119 15.25 -1.58 -13.69
C VAL A 119 15.90 -1.13 -14.99
N PRO A 120 16.46 -2.00 -15.86
CA PRO A 120 17.06 -1.54 -17.12
C PRO A 120 16.07 -0.81 -18.05
N GLU A 121 14.79 -1.20 -18.03
CA GLU A 121 13.77 -0.51 -18.83
C GLU A 121 13.32 0.82 -18.17
N MET A 122 13.32 0.88 -16.85
CA MET A 122 13.08 2.14 -16.11
C MET A 122 14.19 3.15 -16.41
N GLU A 123 15.46 2.75 -16.36
CA GLU A 123 16.60 3.61 -16.67
C GLU A 123 16.52 4.19 -18.09
N LYS A 124 16.19 3.37 -19.10
CA LYS A 124 15.98 3.83 -20.48
C LYS A 124 14.87 4.87 -20.61
N ARG A 125 13.87 4.84 -19.73
CA ARG A 125 12.73 5.76 -19.71
C ARG A 125 12.93 6.97 -18.79
N GLY A 126 14.11 7.15 -18.22
CA GLY A 126 14.44 8.27 -17.36
C GLY A 126 14.17 8.06 -15.87
N GLY A 127 13.94 6.82 -15.44
CA GLY A 127 13.77 6.46 -14.05
C GLY A 127 12.44 5.75 -13.74
N GLY A 128 12.22 5.43 -12.46
CA GLY A 128 11.00 4.78 -11.97
C GLY A 128 11.11 4.47 -10.49
N SER A 129 9.99 4.05 -9.90
CA SER A 129 9.92 3.68 -8.48
C SER A 129 9.69 2.18 -8.33
N VAL A 130 10.43 1.55 -7.43
CA VAL A 130 10.24 0.16 -7.01
C VAL A 130 9.81 0.17 -5.54
N VAL A 131 8.60 -0.29 -5.27
CA VAL A 131 8.04 -0.39 -3.91
C VAL A 131 7.83 -1.86 -3.56
N ILE A 132 8.52 -2.34 -2.53
CA ILE A 132 8.37 -3.71 -2.03
C ILE A 132 7.46 -3.67 -0.80
N VAL A 133 6.32 -4.36 -0.86
CA VAL A 133 5.40 -4.47 0.27
C VAL A 133 5.80 -5.67 1.11
N SER A 134 6.07 -5.42 2.39
CA SER A 134 6.44 -6.43 3.39
C SER A 134 5.48 -6.36 4.59
N SER A 135 5.90 -6.80 5.76
CA SER A 135 5.06 -6.81 6.95
C SER A 135 5.81 -6.33 8.18
N ILE A 136 5.12 -5.60 9.07
CA ILE A 136 5.62 -5.28 10.42
C ILE A 136 5.81 -6.54 11.29
N ALA A 137 5.23 -7.67 10.92
CA ALA A 137 5.47 -8.95 11.58
C ALA A 137 6.94 -9.40 11.52
N ALA A 138 7.75 -8.82 10.63
CA ALA A 138 9.20 -9.01 10.61
C ALA A 138 9.89 -8.40 11.84
N PHE A 139 9.31 -7.38 12.46
CA PHE A 139 9.83 -6.72 13.66
C PHE A 139 9.10 -7.16 14.93
N SER A 140 7.78 -7.38 14.84
CA SER A 140 6.92 -7.74 15.94
C SER A 140 6.02 -8.91 15.52
N PRO A 141 6.46 -10.17 15.74
CA PRO A 141 5.66 -11.34 15.42
C PRO A 141 4.31 -11.32 16.14
N SER A 142 3.24 -11.51 15.40
CA SER A 142 1.87 -11.53 15.90
C SER A 142 1.30 -12.94 15.76
N PRO A 143 0.40 -13.41 16.63
CA PRO A 143 -0.27 -14.68 16.46
C PRO A 143 -1.02 -14.74 15.12
N LEU A 144 -0.87 -15.85 14.40
CA LEU A 144 -1.51 -16.06 13.08
C LEU A 144 -3.04 -16.19 13.14
N TRP A 145 -3.60 -16.39 14.33
CA TRP A 145 -5.04 -16.62 14.53
C TRP A 145 -5.60 -15.52 15.40
N MET A 146 -6.51 -14.72 14.84
CA MET A 146 -7.26 -13.71 15.57
C MET A 146 -8.71 -14.20 15.77
N ASP A 147 -9.07 -14.46 17.03
CA ASP A 147 -10.45 -14.49 17.49
C ASP A 147 -10.89 -13.05 17.86
N LYS A 148 -12.17 -12.86 18.13
CA LYS A 148 -12.72 -11.52 18.44
C LYS A 148 -12.07 -10.89 19.68
N GLU A 149 -11.73 -11.68 20.69
CA GLU A 149 -11.12 -11.17 21.92
C GLU A 149 -9.69 -10.66 21.67
N LYS A 150 -8.92 -11.40 20.87
CA LYS A 150 -7.58 -10.97 20.44
C LYS A 150 -7.62 -9.74 19.52
N GLU A 151 -8.64 -9.66 18.67
CA GLU A 151 -8.84 -8.49 17.81
C GLU A 151 -9.09 -7.23 18.65
N GLU A 152 -9.98 -7.28 19.64
CA GLU A 152 -10.25 -6.15 20.52
C GLU A 152 -9.01 -5.78 21.36
N SER A 153 -8.33 -6.78 21.94
CA SER A 153 -7.07 -6.55 22.66
C SER A 153 -6.00 -5.90 21.78
N MET A 154 -5.90 -6.30 20.52
CA MET A 154 -4.96 -5.69 19.57
C MET A 154 -5.35 -4.25 19.27
N LYS A 155 -6.63 -3.93 19.06
CA LYS A 155 -7.11 -2.55 18.85
C LYS A 155 -6.75 -1.65 20.01
N GLU A 156 -6.82 -2.15 21.26
CA GLU A 156 -6.42 -1.39 22.44
C GLU A 156 -4.92 -1.06 22.48
N THR A 157 -4.07 -1.95 21.94
CA THR A 157 -2.63 -1.74 21.88
C THR A 157 -2.20 -0.78 20.76
N LEU A 158 -3.01 -0.66 19.71
CA LEU A 158 -2.76 0.26 18.60
C LEU A 158 -3.04 1.71 19.01
N ARG A 159 -2.16 2.63 18.65
CA ARG A 159 -2.36 4.06 18.92
C ARG A 159 -3.55 4.63 18.13
N ILE A 160 -3.81 4.12 16.93
CA ILE A 160 -4.97 4.49 16.11
C ILE A 160 -6.25 3.76 16.56
N ARG A 161 -6.16 2.75 17.43
CA ARG A 161 -7.29 2.02 18.04
C ARG A 161 -8.26 1.38 17.04
N ARG A 162 -7.78 1.00 15.88
CA ARG A 162 -8.48 0.15 14.91
C ARG A 162 -7.48 -0.73 14.17
N LEU A 163 -7.95 -1.81 13.58
CA LEU A 163 -7.15 -2.56 12.62
C LEU A 163 -6.96 -1.73 11.33
N GLY A 164 -5.85 -1.97 10.64
CA GLY A 164 -5.59 -1.38 9.33
C GLY A 164 -6.43 -2.06 8.26
N GLU A 165 -6.88 -1.27 7.31
CA GLU A 165 -7.54 -1.72 6.08
C GLU A 165 -6.56 -1.69 4.90
N PRO A 166 -6.78 -2.45 3.83
CA PRO A 166 -5.91 -2.43 2.65
C PRO A 166 -5.70 -1.02 2.08
N GLU A 167 -6.71 -0.17 2.16
CA GLU A 167 -6.72 1.21 1.71
C GLU A 167 -5.75 2.11 2.48
N ASP A 168 -5.47 1.80 3.76
CA ASP A 168 -4.47 2.53 4.56
C ASP A 168 -3.06 2.41 3.97
N CYS A 169 -2.78 1.31 3.26
CA CYS A 169 -1.49 1.09 2.60
C CYS A 169 -1.41 1.74 1.20
N ALA A 170 -2.54 2.00 0.54
CA ALA A 170 -2.54 2.42 -0.86
C ALA A 170 -2.05 3.86 -1.05
N GLY A 171 -2.39 4.76 -0.13
CA GLY A 171 -2.03 6.18 -0.22
C GLY A 171 -0.53 6.43 -0.21
N ILE A 172 0.20 5.77 0.67
CA ILE A 172 1.66 5.93 0.75
C ILE A 172 2.37 5.38 -0.49
N VAL A 173 1.86 4.30 -1.07
CA VAL A 173 2.44 3.75 -2.32
C VAL A 173 2.24 4.72 -3.48
N SER A 174 1.05 5.33 -3.59
CA SER A 174 0.81 6.37 -4.59
C SER A 174 1.77 7.55 -4.43
N PHE A 175 1.93 8.05 -3.20
CA PHE A 175 2.90 9.13 -2.90
C PHE A 175 4.32 8.74 -3.32
N LEU A 176 4.81 7.55 -2.94
CA LEU A 176 6.15 7.08 -3.28
C LEU A 176 6.39 6.91 -4.79
N CYS A 177 5.33 6.76 -5.58
CA CYS A 177 5.40 6.69 -7.04
C CYS A 177 5.25 8.06 -7.73
N SER A 178 4.97 9.12 -6.98
CA SER A 178 4.79 10.48 -7.51
C SER A 178 6.11 11.26 -7.56
N GLU A 179 6.10 12.41 -8.23
CA GLU A 179 7.24 13.34 -8.27
C GLU A 179 7.52 13.96 -6.88
N ASP A 180 6.52 14.01 -5.99
CA ASP A 180 6.68 14.54 -4.63
C ASP A 180 7.63 13.70 -3.77
N ALA A 181 7.85 12.42 -4.15
CA ALA A 181 8.78 11.52 -3.50
C ALA A 181 10.12 11.37 -4.23
N SER A 182 10.43 12.25 -5.18
CA SER A 182 11.60 12.14 -6.06
C SER A 182 12.96 12.10 -5.35
N TYR A 183 13.04 12.54 -4.09
CA TYR A 183 14.25 12.49 -3.27
C TYR A 183 14.23 11.44 -2.16
N ILE A 184 13.24 10.53 -2.19
CA ILE A 184 13.10 9.44 -1.21
C ILE A 184 13.56 8.13 -1.86
N THR A 185 14.63 7.53 -1.30
CA THR A 185 15.14 6.23 -1.74
C THR A 185 15.76 5.46 -0.58
N GLY A 186 15.71 4.12 -0.65
CA GLY A 186 16.30 3.23 0.37
C GLY A 186 15.56 3.22 1.71
N GLU A 187 14.35 3.78 1.78
CA GLU A 187 13.60 3.92 3.02
C GLU A 187 12.61 2.80 3.27
N THR A 188 12.39 2.51 4.55
CA THR A 188 11.31 1.64 5.02
C THR A 188 10.21 2.50 5.65
N VAL A 189 9.06 2.56 5.00
CA VAL A 189 7.90 3.30 5.50
C VAL A 189 6.93 2.35 6.15
N VAL A 190 6.61 2.61 7.42
CA VAL A 190 5.72 1.74 8.22
C VAL A 190 4.29 2.26 8.22
N VAL A 191 3.35 1.39 7.83
CA VAL A 191 1.90 1.60 7.93
C VAL A 191 1.38 0.59 8.95
N GLY A 192 1.38 0.93 10.23
CA GLY A 192 1.16 -0.04 11.31
C GLY A 192 0.29 0.48 12.47
N GLY A 193 -0.48 1.55 12.29
CA GLY A 193 -1.41 2.04 13.31
C GLY A 193 -0.76 2.46 14.65
N GLY A 194 0.56 2.65 14.66
CA GLY A 194 1.34 2.94 15.87
C GLY A 194 1.94 1.71 16.56
N THR A 195 1.88 0.54 15.92
CA THR A 195 2.66 -0.63 16.35
C THR A 195 4.15 -0.33 16.31
N PRO A 196 4.93 -0.70 17.34
CA PRO A 196 6.38 -0.54 17.32
C PRO A 196 6.99 -1.28 16.12
N SER A 197 7.76 -0.59 15.30
CA SER A 197 8.31 -1.11 14.04
C SER A 197 9.84 -1.07 13.99
N ARG A 198 10.46 -0.48 15.01
CA ARG A 198 11.92 -0.46 15.17
C ARG A 198 12.23 -0.75 16.63
N LEU A 199 13.21 -1.60 16.88
CA LEU A 199 13.79 -1.86 18.20
C LEU A 199 14.73 -0.71 18.57
#